data_4e96a2bfa04bd3c2534606dece176c96
#
_entry.id   4e96a2bfa04bd3c2534606dece176c96
#
_cell.length_a   1.000
_cell.length_b   1.000
_cell.length_c   1.000
_cell.angle_alpha   90.00
_cell.angle_beta   90.00
_cell.angle_gamma   90.00
#
_symmetry.space_group_name_H-M   'P 1'
#
loop_
_entity.id
_entity.type
_entity.pdbx_description
1 polymer ?
#
loop_
_entity_poly.entity_id
_entity_poly.type
_entity_poly.pdbx_seq_one_letter_code
_entity_poly.pdbx_strand_id
1 'polypeptide(L)'
;MKLLSSLVLASVISPFCGVAGLAQKDNTPPPATIWYTEQFTVHSKAVGRDFLIQVAKPSKPQNGKVPVVYLLDATLWFGAAADIVTANGNFGDAAPAYLVGISYPNADFAQWLSLRNHDLVHVHIPDSIPGTKGTGDGALFQKFLMDELRPLIASRYPVDDGQAILSGHSIGGLFAVHMLLNAPGGFNGYLACSPSLWAEPQLLQNASAFHAPAPFRIFLGVGSKEEDQYKEFRMIGNTQDFASKLKDHNSGANVSFTVFEGKTHGTVVNECLSNGLQFLLPVPPPAAAH
;
A
#
# COMPACT_ATOMS: atom_id res chain seq x y z
N MET A 1 -88.79 44.93 -20.91
CA MET A 1 -88.03 45.95 -20.26
C MET A 1 -87.12 45.21 -19.24
N LYS A 2 -85.94 44.85 -19.58
CA LYS A 2 -84.91 44.34 -18.64
C LYS A 2 -83.58 44.81 -19.17
N LEU A 3 -82.93 45.68 -18.42
CA LEU A 3 -81.61 46.22 -18.64
C LEU A 3 -80.61 45.09 -18.31
N LEU A 4 -79.68 44.79 -19.25
CA LEU A 4 -78.52 43.95 -19.02
C LEU A 4 -77.33 44.89 -18.76
N SER A 5 -76.82 44.86 -17.56
CA SER A 5 -75.60 45.53 -17.16
C SER A 5 -74.38 44.57 -17.50
N SER A 6 -73.47 45.03 -18.39
CA SER A 6 -72.24 44.36 -18.70
C SER A 6 -71.21 44.69 -17.65
N LEU A 7 -70.67 43.62 -16.96
CA LEU A 7 -69.52 43.69 -16.08
C LEU A 7 -68.24 43.51 -16.92
N VAL A 8 -67.39 44.50 -16.92
CA VAL A 8 -66.05 44.46 -17.49
C VAL A 8 -65.10 43.91 -16.40
N LEU A 9 -64.54 42.73 -16.61
CA LEU A 9 -63.57 42.11 -15.75
C LEU A 9 -62.21 42.65 -16.14
N ALA A 10 -61.57 43.49 -15.34
CA ALA A 10 -60.22 43.95 -15.51
C ALA A 10 -59.26 42.88 -14.91
N SER A 11 -58.50 42.20 -15.77
CA SER A 11 -57.43 41.26 -15.38
C SER A 11 -56.20 42.03 -14.93
N VAL A 12 -55.91 41.94 -13.63
CA VAL A 12 -54.65 42.44 -13.06
C VAL A 12 -53.58 41.41 -13.29
N ILE A 13 -52.62 41.69 -14.20
CA ILE A 13 -51.41 40.91 -14.37
C ILE A 13 -50.43 41.32 -13.28
N SER A 14 -50.26 40.47 -12.27
CA SER A 14 -49.16 40.62 -11.30
C SER A 14 -47.84 40.24 -11.94
N PRO A 15 -46.79 41.06 -11.82
CA PRO A 15 -45.45 40.64 -12.25
C PRO A 15 -44.92 39.57 -11.28
N PHE A 16 -44.70 38.36 -11.82
CA PHE A 16 -43.97 37.34 -11.09
C PHE A 16 -42.52 37.83 -10.88
N CYS A 17 -42.25 38.33 -9.66
CA CYS A 17 -40.88 38.58 -9.22
C CYS A 17 -40.19 37.23 -9.09
N GLY A 18 -39.38 36.84 -10.09
CA GLY A 18 -38.53 35.67 -10.03
C GLY A 18 -37.56 35.82 -8.86
N VAL A 19 -37.80 35.05 -7.79
CA VAL A 19 -36.83 34.88 -6.74
C VAL A 19 -35.66 34.13 -7.39
N ALA A 20 -34.59 34.86 -7.74
CA ALA A 20 -33.31 34.23 -8.07
C ALA A 20 -32.92 33.38 -6.86
N GLY A 21 -33.05 32.06 -7.00
CA GLY A 21 -32.60 31.11 -5.98
C GLY A 21 -31.11 31.37 -5.76
N LEU A 22 -30.79 31.93 -4.61
CA LEU A 22 -29.41 31.95 -4.12
C LEU A 22 -28.99 30.50 -4.02
N ALA A 23 -28.12 30.05 -4.93
CA ALA A 23 -27.47 28.76 -4.82
C ALA A 23 -26.86 28.71 -3.42
N GLN A 24 -27.41 27.85 -2.58
CA GLN A 24 -26.92 27.61 -1.23
C GLN A 24 -25.47 27.14 -1.42
N LYS A 25 -24.49 27.93 -1.02
CA LYS A 25 -23.10 27.51 -1.02
C LYS A 25 -23.04 26.28 -0.14
N ASP A 26 -22.59 25.19 -0.75
CA ASP A 26 -22.30 23.94 -0.02
C ASP A 26 -21.24 24.29 1.03
N ASN A 27 -21.64 24.36 2.29
CA ASN A 27 -20.79 24.66 3.43
C ASN A 27 -20.07 23.42 3.97
N THR A 28 -20.10 22.30 3.24
CA THR A 28 -19.37 21.11 3.63
C THR A 28 -17.87 21.45 3.65
N PRO A 29 -17.20 21.29 4.78
CA PRO A 29 -15.76 21.56 4.83
C PRO A 29 -15.01 20.63 3.87
N PRO A 30 -13.93 21.11 3.22
CA PRO A 30 -13.15 20.27 2.34
C PRO A 30 -12.52 19.09 3.13
N PRO A 31 -12.34 17.93 2.50
CA PRO A 31 -11.62 16.83 3.11
C PRO A 31 -10.20 17.24 3.54
N ALA A 32 -9.72 16.70 4.66
CA ALA A 32 -8.32 16.83 5.02
C ALA A 32 -7.44 16.12 3.98
N THR A 33 -6.30 16.72 3.62
CA THR A 33 -5.37 16.19 2.63
C THR A 33 -4.01 15.93 3.26
N ILE A 34 -3.31 14.92 2.80
CA ILE A 34 -1.91 14.66 3.13
C ILE A 34 -1.05 15.47 2.15
N TRP A 35 -0.01 16.12 2.64
CA TRP A 35 0.87 16.95 1.82
C TRP A 35 1.63 16.13 0.77
N TYR A 36 1.84 16.74 -0.40
CA TYR A 36 2.58 16.15 -1.53
C TYR A 36 2.00 14.85 -2.07
N THR A 37 0.70 14.61 -1.84
CA THR A 37 0.02 13.40 -2.34
C THR A 37 -0.94 13.71 -3.48
N GLU A 38 -1.14 12.72 -4.33
CA GLU A 38 -2.17 12.68 -5.36
C GLU A 38 -2.70 11.26 -5.50
N GLN A 39 -3.85 11.09 -6.17
CA GLN A 39 -4.44 9.78 -6.42
C GLN A 39 -5.10 9.70 -7.78
N PHE A 40 -5.14 8.51 -8.33
CA PHE A 40 -5.84 8.21 -9.58
C PHE A 40 -6.24 6.73 -9.64
N THR A 41 -7.18 6.40 -10.52
CA THR A 41 -7.62 5.02 -10.71
C THR A 41 -6.91 4.40 -11.90
N VAL A 42 -6.56 3.12 -11.78
CA VAL A 42 -5.99 2.29 -12.84
C VAL A 42 -6.84 1.05 -13.01
N HIS A 43 -7.33 0.83 -14.23
CA HIS A 43 -7.99 -0.44 -14.57
C HIS A 43 -6.92 -1.48 -14.92
N SER A 44 -6.87 -2.57 -14.14
CA SER A 44 -5.98 -3.70 -14.45
C SER A 44 -6.63 -4.63 -15.46
N LYS A 45 -5.93 -4.90 -16.56
CA LYS A 45 -6.34 -5.91 -17.53
C LYS A 45 -6.10 -7.33 -17.01
N ALA A 46 -5.04 -7.51 -16.21
CA ALA A 46 -4.69 -8.81 -15.65
C ALA A 46 -5.72 -9.29 -14.61
N VAL A 47 -6.16 -8.38 -13.73
CA VAL A 47 -7.10 -8.70 -12.64
C VAL A 47 -8.55 -8.46 -13.04
N GLY A 48 -8.81 -7.59 -14.05
CA GLY A 48 -10.15 -7.26 -14.53
C GLY A 48 -10.93 -6.30 -13.60
N ARG A 49 -10.23 -5.48 -12.80
CA ARG A 49 -10.84 -4.49 -11.91
C ARG A 49 -10.02 -3.21 -11.77
N ASP A 50 -10.61 -2.22 -11.15
CA ASP A 50 -9.97 -0.94 -10.86
C ASP A 50 -9.21 -0.99 -9.54
N PHE A 51 -8.03 -0.35 -9.53
CA PHE A 51 -7.24 -0.06 -8.34
C PHE A 51 -7.13 1.44 -8.12
N LEU A 52 -7.26 1.89 -6.87
CA LEU A 52 -6.94 3.25 -6.47
C LEU A 52 -5.44 3.33 -6.18
N ILE A 53 -4.74 4.16 -6.92
CA ILE A 53 -3.32 4.40 -6.74
C ILE A 53 -3.14 5.75 -6.05
N GLN A 54 -2.47 5.74 -4.92
CA GLN A 54 -2.15 6.92 -4.13
C GLN A 54 -0.64 7.15 -4.19
N VAL A 55 -0.21 8.35 -4.50
CA VAL A 55 1.22 8.65 -4.66
C VAL A 55 1.62 9.77 -3.72
N ALA A 56 2.60 9.51 -2.85
CA ALA A 56 3.30 10.58 -2.13
C ALA A 56 4.64 10.87 -2.83
N LYS A 57 4.88 12.15 -3.08
CA LYS A 57 6.06 12.66 -3.79
C LYS A 57 7.07 13.23 -2.80
N PRO A 58 8.38 13.17 -3.06
CA PRO A 58 9.36 13.90 -2.29
C PRO A 58 8.95 15.38 -2.16
N SER A 59 9.05 15.93 -0.96
CA SER A 59 8.65 17.33 -0.67
C SER A 59 9.57 18.37 -1.32
N LYS A 60 10.78 17.97 -1.69
CA LYS A 60 11.77 18.82 -2.37
C LYS A 60 12.06 18.27 -3.76
N PRO A 61 12.32 19.12 -4.76
CA PRO A 61 12.80 18.69 -6.06
C PRO A 61 14.06 17.83 -5.92
N GLN A 62 14.12 16.74 -6.68
CA GLN A 62 15.25 15.81 -6.70
C GLN A 62 16.05 15.97 -7.99
N ASN A 63 17.38 15.86 -7.89
CA ASN A 63 18.27 15.82 -9.04
C ASN A 63 18.35 14.37 -9.55
N GLY A 64 17.50 14.01 -10.50
CA GLY A 64 17.45 12.67 -11.08
C GLY A 64 16.35 11.78 -10.52
N LYS A 65 16.49 10.48 -10.79
CA LYS A 65 15.55 9.46 -10.33
C LYS A 65 15.83 9.08 -8.88
N VAL A 66 14.78 8.77 -8.13
CA VAL A 66 14.85 8.36 -6.72
C VAL A 66 14.13 7.03 -6.50
N PRO A 67 14.43 6.31 -5.41
CA PRO A 67 13.75 5.08 -5.05
C PRO A 67 12.23 5.19 -5.05
N VAL A 68 11.55 4.06 -5.22
CA VAL A 68 10.09 3.95 -5.14
C VAL A 68 9.68 2.83 -4.20
N VAL A 69 8.74 3.11 -3.32
CA VAL A 69 8.12 2.15 -2.40
C VAL A 69 6.71 1.85 -2.87
N TYR A 70 6.43 0.60 -3.19
CA TYR A 70 5.07 0.10 -3.47
C TYR A 70 4.49 -0.46 -2.17
N LEU A 71 3.44 0.18 -1.68
CA LEU A 71 2.77 -0.16 -0.43
C LEU A 71 1.46 -0.89 -0.70
N LEU A 72 1.39 -2.13 -0.28
CA LEU A 72 0.15 -2.91 -0.29
C LEU A 72 -0.75 -2.48 0.86
N ASP A 73 -2.05 -2.77 0.74
CA ASP A 73 -3.06 -2.40 1.76
C ASP A 73 -3.08 -0.89 2.10
N ALA A 74 -2.83 -0.05 1.10
CA ALA A 74 -2.71 1.39 1.28
C ALA A 74 -3.99 2.05 1.82
N THR A 75 -5.15 1.43 1.66
CA THR A 75 -6.41 1.83 2.31
C THR A 75 -6.23 2.09 3.82
N LEU A 76 -5.41 1.27 4.49
CA LEU A 76 -5.16 1.38 5.94
C LEU A 76 -3.87 2.14 6.27
N TRP A 77 -2.84 2.01 5.44
CA TRP A 77 -1.47 2.37 5.86
C TRP A 77 -0.86 3.53 5.10
N PHE A 78 -1.51 4.02 4.02
CA PHE A 78 -0.92 5.07 3.16
C PHE A 78 -0.60 6.34 3.94
N GLY A 79 -1.49 6.81 4.80
CA GLY A 79 -1.28 8.04 5.57
C GLY A 79 -0.02 7.97 6.43
N ALA A 80 0.09 6.91 7.24
CA ALA A 80 1.25 6.71 8.12
C ALA A 80 2.56 6.55 7.31
N ALA A 81 2.54 5.77 6.24
CA ALA A 81 3.72 5.56 5.40
C ALA A 81 4.14 6.85 4.65
N ALA A 82 3.18 7.66 4.17
CA ALA A 82 3.45 8.93 3.51
C ALA A 82 4.12 9.94 4.46
N ASP A 83 3.62 10.04 5.71
CA ASP A 83 4.21 10.89 6.73
C ASP A 83 5.64 10.43 7.07
N ILE A 84 5.87 9.12 7.25
CA ILE A 84 7.19 8.55 7.55
C ILE A 84 8.17 8.83 6.41
N VAL A 85 7.83 8.53 5.16
CA VAL A 85 8.70 8.74 3.99
C VAL A 85 9.03 10.23 3.84
N THR A 86 8.02 11.10 4.00
CA THR A 86 8.19 12.55 3.87
C THR A 86 9.07 13.10 4.99
N ALA A 87 8.83 12.72 6.25
CA ALA A 87 9.61 13.17 7.39
C ALA A 87 11.08 12.71 7.28
N ASN A 88 11.30 11.42 7.10
CA ASN A 88 12.66 10.85 7.02
C ASN A 88 13.46 11.46 5.86
N GLY A 89 12.84 11.67 4.70
CA GLY A 89 13.50 12.35 3.56
C GLY A 89 13.80 13.81 3.83
N ASN A 90 12.96 14.53 4.56
CA ASN A 90 13.16 15.94 4.89
C ASN A 90 14.24 16.17 5.94
N PHE A 91 14.32 15.31 6.95
CA PHE A 91 15.30 15.39 8.03
C PHE A 91 16.63 14.69 7.71
N GLY A 92 16.69 13.94 6.60
CA GLY A 92 17.91 13.25 6.18
C GLY A 92 18.14 11.93 6.91
N ASP A 93 17.10 11.35 7.51
CA ASP A 93 17.14 10.05 8.19
C ASP A 93 17.00 8.88 7.21
N ALA A 94 16.47 9.15 6.02
CA ALA A 94 16.41 8.21 4.89
C ALA A 94 16.55 8.96 3.55
N ALA A 95 16.86 8.22 2.48
CA ALA A 95 16.84 8.77 1.12
C ALA A 95 15.41 9.21 0.74
N PRO A 96 15.24 10.36 0.07
CA PRO A 96 13.95 10.74 -0.49
C PRO A 96 13.44 9.67 -1.46
N ALA A 97 12.15 9.37 -1.40
CA ALA A 97 11.54 8.33 -2.23
C ALA A 97 10.12 8.71 -2.63
N TYR A 98 9.62 8.11 -3.72
CA TYR A 98 8.20 8.06 -4.00
C TYR A 98 7.55 6.93 -3.21
N LEU A 99 6.36 7.16 -2.69
CA LEU A 99 5.50 6.11 -2.13
C LEU A 99 4.30 5.92 -3.05
N VAL A 100 4.07 4.70 -3.49
CA VAL A 100 2.95 4.31 -4.36
C VAL A 100 2.08 3.33 -3.60
N GLY A 101 0.98 3.81 -3.04
CA GLY A 101 0.00 2.99 -2.34
C GLY A 101 -1.00 2.36 -3.29
N ILE A 102 -1.29 1.09 -3.08
CA ILE A 102 -2.24 0.31 -3.87
C ILE A 102 -3.45 -0.01 -3.00
N SER A 103 -4.63 0.44 -3.44
CA SER A 103 -5.89 0.37 -2.71
C SER A 103 -7.02 -0.09 -3.64
N TYR A 104 -8.20 -0.24 -3.07
CA TYR A 104 -9.43 -0.55 -3.79
C TYR A 104 -10.39 0.65 -3.73
N PRO A 105 -10.87 1.17 -4.88
CA PRO A 105 -11.74 2.34 -4.89
C PRO A 105 -13.08 2.03 -4.21
N ASN A 106 -13.50 2.92 -3.33
CA ASN A 106 -14.81 2.88 -2.64
C ASN A 106 -15.11 1.59 -1.84
N ALA A 107 -14.11 0.77 -1.52
CA ALA A 107 -14.31 -0.44 -0.75
C ALA A 107 -14.52 -0.13 0.74
N ASP A 108 -15.57 -0.67 1.33
CA ASP A 108 -15.67 -0.77 2.78
C ASP A 108 -14.70 -1.82 3.34
N PHE A 109 -14.62 -1.96 4.66
CA PHE A 109 -13.67 -2.87 5.29
C PHE A 109 -13.87 -4.34 4.89
N ALA A 110 -15.11 -4.80 4.76
CA ALA A 110 -15.41 -6.19 4.38
C ALA A 110 -15.07 -6.47 2.91
N GLN A 111 -15.37 -5.51 2.04
CA GLN A 111 -15.01 -5.58 0.62
C GLN A 111 -13.48 -5.54 0.44
N TRP A 112 -12.80 -4.61 1.15
CA TRP A 112 -11.35 -4.54 1.16
C TRP A 112 -10.71 -5.86 1.59
N LEU A 113 -11.20 -6.48 2.68
CA LEU A 113 -10.68 -7.76 3.17
C LEU A 113 -10.84 -8.88 2.12
N SER A 114 -12.00 -8.96 1.49
CA SER A 114 -12.26 -9.94 0.43
C SER A 114 -11.36 -9.75 -0.78
N LEU A 115 -11.22 -8.51 -1.26
CA LEU A 115 -10.41 -8.17 -2.43
C LEU A 115 -8.93 -8.44 -2.20
N ARG A 116 -8.41 -8.04 -1.03
CA ARG A 116 -6.99 -8.28 -0.72
C ARG A 116 -6.64 -9.76 -0.55
N ASN A 117 -7.56 -10.54 0.02
CA ASN A 117 -7.37 -11.99 0.13
C ASN A 117 -7.24 -12.63 -1.24
N HIS A 118 -8.11 -12.25 -2.18
CA HIS A 118 -8.07 -12.69 -3.55
C HIS A 118 -6.75 -12.31 -4.23
N ASP A 119 -6.32 -11.06 -4.08
CA ASP A 119 -5.22 -10.49 -4.85
C ASP A 119 -3.82 -10.77 -4.25
N LEU A 120 -3.71 -10.95 -2.93
CA LEU A 120 -2.40 -11.02 -2.26
C LEU A 120 -1.98 -12.43 -1.82
N VAL A 121 -2.77 -13.46 -2.11
CA VAL A 121 -2.45 -14.85 -1.76
C VAL A 121 -2.38 -15.70 -3.02
N HIS A 122 -1.29 -16.42 -3.22
CA HIS A 122 -1.07 -17.22 -4.43
C HIS A 122 -1.69 -18.62 -4.36
N VAL A 123 -2.02 -19.08 -3.17
CA VAL A 123 -2.60 -20.41 -2.94
C VAL A 123 -4.02 -20.29 -2.41
N HIS A 124 -4.85 -21.26 -2.73
CA HIS A 124 -6.18 -21.34 -2.10
C HIS A 124 -6.02 -21.85 -0.66
N ILE A 125 -6.43 -21.02 0.30
CA ILE A 125 -6.50 -21.37 1.71
C ILE A 125 -7.94 -21.78 2.00
N PRO A 126 -8.19 -22.90 2.73
CA PRO A 126 -9.54 -23.33 3.03
C PRO A 126 -10.39 -22.24 3.68
N ASP A 127 -11.61 -22.03 3.18
CA ASP A 127 -12.55 -21.03 3.68
C ASP A 127 -12.99 -21.27 5.15
N SER A 128 -12.69 -22.45 5.70
CA SER A 128 -12.92 -22.79 7.11
C SER A 128 -11.98 -22.02 8.06
N ILE A 129 -10.88 -21.45 7.56
CA ILE A 129 -9.98 -20.62 8.35
C ILE A 129 -10.53 -19.18 8.35
N PRO A 130 -10.80 -18.58 9.52
CA PRO A 130 -11.35 -17.24 9.58
C PRO A 130 -10.45 -16.21 8.86
N GLY A 131 -11.07 -15.37 8.02
CA GLY A 131 -10.39 -14.28 7.33
C GLY A 131 -9.64 -14.67 6.05
N THR A 132 -9.75 -15.93 5.57
CA THR A 132 -9.05 -16.40 4.36
C THR A 132 -9.95 -16.66 3.15
N LYS A 133 -11.24 -16.36 3.26
CA LYS A 133 -12.19 -16.59 2.18
C LYS A 133 -11.77 -15.88 0.89
N GLY A 134 -11.79 -16.65 -0.22
CA GLY A 134 -11.56 -16.12 -1.57
C GLY A 134 -10.09 -15.92 -1.93
N THR A 135 -9.13 -16.58 -1.25
CA THR A 135 -7.70 -16.55 -1.59
C THR A 135 -7.39 -17.35 -2.86
N GLY A 136 -6.29 -17.01 -3.57
CA GLY A 136 -5.71 -17.87 -4.62
C GLY A 136 -5.35 -17.22 -5.95
N ASP A 137 -5.65 -15.94 -6.18
CA ASP A 137 -5.41 -15.27 -7.47
C ASP A 137 -4.22 -14.28 -7.44
N GLY A 138 -3.31 -14.42 -6.48
CA GLY A 138 -2.15 -13.57 -6.31
C GLY A 138 -1.27 -13.44 -7.56
N ALA A 139 -1.26 -14.46 -8.43
CA ALA A 139 -0.52 -14.42 -9.69
C ALA A 139 -1.08 -13.35 -10.67
N LEU A 140 -2.38 -13.09 -10.66
CA LEU A 140 -2.98 -12.03 -11.49
C LEU A 140 -2.59 -10.64 -10.95
N PHE A 141 -2.60 -10.47 -9.64
CA PHE A 141 -2.15 -9.22 -9.02
C PHE A 141 -0.65 -9.00 -9.19
N GLN A 142 0.18 -10.04 -9.10
CA GLN A 142 1.60 -9.97 -9.44
C GLN A 142 1.79 -9.45 -10.88
N LYS A 143 1.03 -9.98 -11.83
CA LYS A 143 1.08 -9.53 -13.22
C LYS A 143 0.67 -8.05 -13.36
N PHE A 144 -0.41 -7.62 -12.70
CA PHE A 144 -0.79 -6.21 -12.64
C PHE A 144 0.36 -5.35 -12.10
N LEU A 145 0.92 -5.72 -10.96
CA LEU A 145 2.00 -4.98 -10.32
C LEU A 145 3.23 -4.84 -11.21
N MET A 146 3.67 -5.95 -11.83
CA MET A 146 4.91 -5.99 -12.59
C MET A 146 4.77 -5.46 -14.01
N ASP A 147 3.70 -5.82 -14.72
CA ASP A 147 3.57 -5.58 -16.15
C ASP A 147 2.75 -4.32 -16.47
N GLU A 148 1.90 -3.86 -15.54
CA GLU A 148 1.00 -2.73 -15.79
C GLU A 148 1.34 -1.53 -14.89
N LEU A 149 1.35 -1.69 -13.56
CA LEU A 149 1.50 -0.57 -12.64
C LEU A 149 2.92 0.00 -12.62
N ARG A 150 3.96 -0.83 -12.47
CA ARG A 150 5.34 -0.35 -12.41
C ARG A 150 5.76 0.43 -13.66
N PRO A 151 5.51 -0.06 -14.89
CA PRO A 151 5.79 0.73 -16.09
C PRO A 151 5.02 2.05 -16.15
N LEU A 152 3.75 2.06 -15.69
CA LEU A 152 2.95 3.28 -15.62
C LEU A 152 3.57 4.29 -14.64
N ILE A 153 3.98 3.87 -13.46
CA ILE A 153 4.63 4.74 -12.47
C ILE A 153 5.95 5.28 -13.02
N ALA A 154 6.80 4.44 -13.61
CA ALA A 154 8.06 4.87 -14.22
C ALA A 154 7.87 5.84 -15.38
N SER A 155 6.74 5.81 -16.09
CA SER A 155 6.41 6.76 -17.15
C SER A 155 5.91 8.11 -16.63
N ARG A 156 5.33 8.15 -15.43
CA ARG A 156 4.71 9.35 -14.84
C ARG A 156 5.62 10.10 -13.87
N TYR A 157 6.53 9.39 -13.22
CA TYR A 157 7.35 9.94 -12.14
C TYR A 157 8.83 9.62 -12.36
N PRO A 158 9.75 10.48 -11.93
CA PRO A 158 11.18 10.24 -12.03
C PRO A 158 11.65 9.24 -10.96
N VAL A 159 11.14 8.02 -11.02
CA VAL A 159 11.50 6.91 -10.12
C VAL A 159 12.63 6.08 -10.68
N ASP A 160 13.53 5.62 -9.80
CA ASP A 160 14.52 4.59 -10.12
C ASP A 160 13.90 3.21 -9.88
N ASP A 161 13.42 2.60 -10.96
CA ASP A 161 12.79 1.27 -10.89
C ASP A 161 13.78 0.15 -10.48
N GLY A 162 15.09 0.38 -10.64
CA GLY A 162 16.14 -0.50 -10.10
C GLY A 162 16.27 -0.40 -8.57
N GLN A 163 15.68 0.60 -7.92
CA GLN A 163 15.61 0.76 -6.48
C GLN A 163 14.16 0.69 -5.97
N ALA A 164 13.38 -0.22 -6.55
CA ALA A 164 12.01 -0.47 -6.15
C ALA A 164 11.93 -1.33 -4.88
N ILE A 165 11.07 -0.92 -3.94
CA ILE A 165 10.81 -1.61 -2.67
C ILE A 165 9.35 -2.05 -2.65
N LEU A 166 9.09 -3.29 -2.23
CA LEU A 166 7.73 -3.80 -2.00
C LEU A 166 7.47 -3.90 -0.50
N SER A 167 6.40 -3.26 -0.04
CA SER A 167 6.02 -3.18 1.37
C SER A 167 4.62 -3.74 1.60
N GLY A 168 4.47 -4.59 2.60
CA GLY A 168 3.17 -5.11 3.00
C GLY A 168 3.13 -5.60 4.44
N HIS A 169 1.90 -5.71 4.97
CA HIS A 169 1.60 -6.20 6.31
C HIS A 169 0.73 -7.46 6.24
N SER A 170 0.94 -8.41 7.13
CA SER A 170 0.12 -9.63 7.25
C SER A 170 0.14 -10.44 5.93
N ILE A 171 -0.99 -10.61 5.27
CA ILE A 171 -1.09 -11.20 3.94
C ILE A 171 -0.32 -10.37 2.89
N GLY A 172 -0.28 -9.03 3.02
CA GLY A 172 0.59 -8.19 2.18
C GLY A 172 2.07 -8.45 2.43
N GLY A 173 2.46 -8.74 3.67
CA GLY A 173 3.81 -9.19 4.02
C GLY A 173 4.13 -10.57 3.44
N LEU A 174 3.15 -11.49 3.45
CA LEU A 174 3.25 -12.78 2.77
C LEU A 174 3.49 -12.60 1.27
N PHE A 175 2.73 -11.72 0.61
CA PHE A 175 2.92 -11.42 -0.81
C PHE A 175 4.33 -10.88 -1.08
N ALA A 176 4.86 -9.98 -0.24
CA ALA A 176 6.23 -9.48 -0.40
C ALA A 176 7.28 -10.60 -0.30
N VAL A 177 7.11 -11.54 0.65
CA VAL A 177 7.96 -12.73 0.77
C VAL A 177 7.81 -13.65 -0.44
N HIS A 178 6.59 -13.88 -0.91
CA HIS A 178 6.34 -14.67 -2.11
C HIS A 178 7.06 -14.09 -3.33
N MET A 179 6.97 -12.77 -3.53
CA MET A 179 7.65 -12.06 -4.62
C MET A 179 9.17 -12.19 -4.54
N LEU A 180 9.76 -12.10 -3.34
CA LEU A 180 11.20 -12.30 -3.17
C LEU A 180 11.65 -13.68 -3.67
N LEU A 181 10.93 -14.73 -3.29
CA LEU A 181 11.35 -16.10 -3.58
C LEU A 181 11.01 -16.57 -5.00
N ASN A 182 9.86 -16.12 -5.56
CA ASN A 182 9.34 -16.67 -6.82
C ASN A 182 9.43 -15.70 -8.01
N ALA A 183 9.71 -14.42 -7.77
CA ALA A 183 10.00 -13.42 -8.79
C ALA A 183 11.27 -12.62 -8.44
N PRO A 184 12.42 -13.31 -8.22
CA PRO A 184 13.64 -12.67 -7.75
C PRO A 184 14.16 -11.64 -8.76
N GLY A 185 14.63 -10.50 -8.25
CA GLY A 185 15.04 -9.36 -9.07
C GLY A 185 13.91 -8.42 -9.48
N GLY A 186 12.66 -8.74 -9.14
CA GLY A 186 11.52 -7.82 -9.32
C GLY A 186 11.64 -6.56 -8.46
N PHE A 187 12.17 -6.71 -7.25
CA PHE A 187 12.44 -5.61 -6.32
C PHE A 187 13.82 -5.78 -5.71
N ASN A 188 14.46 -4.69 -5.31
CA ASN A 188 15.72 -4.73 -4.59
C ASN A 188 15.55 -4.59 -3.07
N GLY A 189 14.35 -4.22 -2.62
CA GLY A 189 13.99 -4.10 -1.21
C GLY A 189 12.62 -4.69 -0.90
N TYR A 190 12.51 -5.30 0.27
CA TYR A 190 11.26 -5.90 0.76
C TYR A 190 11.02 -5.51 2.21
N LEU A 191 9.83 -5.01 2.51
CA LEU A 191 9.37 -4.76 3.86
C LEU A 191 8.18 -5.66 4.15
N ALA A 192 8.38 -6.66 4.98
CA ALA A 192 7.35 -7.60 5.38
C ALA A 192 7.05 -7.46 6.88
N CYS A 193 6.00 -6.72 7.19
CA CYS A 193 5.50 -6.56 8.55
C CYS A 193 4.56 -7.72 8.88
N SER A 194 4.87 -8.47 9.93
CA SER A 194 4.06 -9.60 10.41
C SER A 194 3.59 -10.53 9.29
N PRO A 195 4.49 -11.02 8.43
CA PRO A 195 4.10 -11.81 7.27
C PRO A 195 3.38 -13.09 7.68
N SER A 196 2.20 -13.34 7.08
CA SER A 196 1.36 -14.52 7.37
C SER A 196 1.95 -15.80 6.75
N LEU A 197 3.19 -16.16 7.10
CA LEU A 197 3.92 -17.30 6.52
C LEU A 197 3.24 -18.66 6.77
N TRP A 198 2.37 -18.74 7.77
CA TRP A 198 1.52 -19.91 8.04
C TRP A 198 0.57 -20.24 6.89
N ALA A 199 0.20 -19.25 6.08
CA ALA A 199 -0.71 -19.41 4.94
C ALA A 199 -0.05 -20.09 3.74
N GLU A 200 1.26 -19.94 3.57
CA GLU A 200 2.06 -20.61 2.53
C GLU A 200 3.32 -21.24 3.16
N PRO A 201 3.20 -22.34 3.92
CA PRO A 201 4.33 -22.94 4.67
C PRO A 201 5.49 -23.39 3.78
N GLN A 202 5.26 -23.67 2.49
CA GLN A 202 6.29 -24.01 1.53
C GLN A 202 7.32 -22.88 1.33
N LEU A 203 6.95 -21.62 1.58
CA LEU A 203 7.90 -20.49 1.49
C LEU A 203 9.02 -20.61 2.53
N LEU A 204 8.72 -21.16 3.72
CA LEU A 204 9.76 -21.45 4.74
C LEU A 204 10.74 -22.53 4.28
N GLN A 205 10.27 -23.51 3.53
CA GLN A 205 11.12 -24.57 2.97
C GLN A 205 11.96 -24.02 1.81
N ASN A 206 11.34 -23.27 0.91
CA ASN A 206 11.97 -22.66 -0.24
C ASN A 206 13.07 -21.67 0.14
N ALA A 207 12.95 -20.97 1.29
CA ALA A 207 13.95 -20.03 1.77
C ALA A 207 15.34 -20.65 1.95
N SER A 208 15.42 -21.96 2.30
CA SER A 208 16.69 -22.67 2.44
C SER A 208 17.35 -23.02 1.11
N ALA A 209 16.58 -23.13 0.03
CA ALA A 209 17.06 -23.42 -1.32
C ALA A 209 17.20 -22.16 -2.19
N PHE A 210 16.77 -21.02 -1.67
CA PHE A 210 16.75 -19.78 -2.41
C PHE A 210 18.16 -19.17 -2.52
N HIS A 211 18.57 -18.86 -3.74
CA HIS A 211 19.77 -18.13 -4.06
C HIS A 211 19.39 -16.92 -4.92
N ALA A 212 19.53 -15.73 -4.35
CA ALA A 212 19.15 -14.51 -5.04
C ALA A 212 20.09 -14.25 -6.24
N PRO A 213 19.54 -13.86 -7.41
CA PRO A 213 20.35 -13.55 -8.60
C PRO A 213 21.14 -12.23 -8.47
N ALA A 214 20.75 -11.38 -7.50
CA ALA A 214 21.35 -10.08 -7.22
C ALA A 214 21.23 -9.76 -5.73
N PRO A 215 22.06 -8.85 -5.18
CA PRO A 215 21.91 -8.37 -3.83
C PRO A 215 20.50 -7.75 -3.58
N PHE A 216 19.95 -8.03 -2.43
CA PHE A 216 18.66 -7.47 -1.99
C PHE A 216 18.67 -7.11 -0.51
N ARG A 217 17.69 -6.34 -0.09
CA ARG A 217 17.46 -6.00 1.31
C ARG A 217 16.08 -6.47 1.72
N ILE A 218 15.95 -7.02 2.91
CA ILE A 218 14.64 -7.32 3.50
C ILE A 218 14.62 -6.93 4.96
N PHE A 219 13.57 -6.20 5.35
CA PHE A 219 13.22 -5.94 6.73
C PHE A 219 11.99 -6.77 7.10
N LEU A 220 12.13 -7.56 8.15
CA LEU A 220 11.09 -8.41 8.72
C LEU A 220 10.79 -7.90 10.13
N GLY A 221 9.55 -7.50 10.39
CA GLY A 221 9.11 -7.02 11.69
C GLY A 221 7.92 -7.80 12.19
N VAL A 222 7.84 -8.06 13.50
CA VAL A 222 6.72 -8.77 14.13
C VAL A 222 6.51 -8.26 15.54
N GLY A 223 5.27 -8.22 16.02
CA GLY A 223 4.94 -7.80 17.40
C GLY A 223 5.14 -8.93 18.40
N SER A 224 5.70 -8.64 19.60
CA SER A 224 5.97 -9.66 20.62
C SER A 224 4.70 -10.32 21.19
N LYS A 225 3.53 -9.68 21.04
CA LYS A 225 2.24 -10.21 21.49
C LYS A 225 1.46 -10.97 20.42
N GLU A 226 2.02 -11.18 19.25
CA GLU A 226 1.28 -11.85 18.16
C GLU A 226 1.09 -13.34 18.40
N GLU A 227 2.04 -14.02 19.03
CA GLU A 227 1.86 -15.43 19.41
C GLU A 227 0.89 -15.62 20.57
N ASP A 228 0.68 -14.60 21.41
CA ASP A 228 -0.38 -14.62 22.43
C ASP A 228 -1.77 -14.56 21.79
N GLN A 229 -1.89 -13.80 20.67
CA GLN A 229 -3.14 -13.61 19.94
C GLN A 229 -3.44 -14.76 18.97
N TYR A 230 -2.39 -15.31 18.33
CA TYR A 230 -2.47 -16.25 17.21
C TYR A 230 -1.43 -17.37 17.36
N LYS A 231 -1.50 -18.07 18.50
CA LYS A 231 -0.51 -19.10 18.87
C LYS A 231 -0.30 -20.18 17.80
N GLU A 232 -1.38 -20.61 17.17
CA GLU A 232 -1.38 -21.63 16.11
C GLU A 232 -0.65 -21.19 14.85
N PHE A 233 -0.52 -19.88 14.60
CA PHE A 233 0.10 -19.34 13.39
C PHE A 233 1.60 -19.13 13.52
N ARG A 234 2.17 -19.26 14.72
CA ARG A 234 3.61 -19.10 14.99
C ARG A 234 4.21 -17.85 14.30
N MET A 235 3.56 -16.70 14.45
CA MET A 235 3.93 -15.48 13.71
C MET A 235 5.38 -15.09 13.93
N ILE A 236 5.87 -15.08 15.18
CA ILE A 236 7.25 -14.76 15.54
C ILE A 236 8.19 -15.88 15.05
N GLY A 237 7.89 -17.13 15.42
CA GLY A 237 8.73 -18.28 15.09
C GLY A 237 8.93 -18.46 13.59
N ASN A 238 7.86 -18.41 12.79
CA ASN A 238 7.95 -18.54 11.34
C ASN A 238 8.75 -17.39 10.70
N THR A 239 8.55 -16.15 11.18
CA THR A 239 9.29 -14.99 10.64
C THR A 239 10.78 -15.06 11.00
N GLN A 240 11.13 -15.50 12.21
CA GLN A 240 12.50 -15.70 12.65
C GLN A 240 13.20 -16.84 11.85
N ASP A 241 12.51 -17.98 11.69
CA ASP A 241 13.00 -19.11 10.92
C ASP A 241 13.29 -18.71 9.46
N PHE A 242 12.38 -17.94 8.86
CA PHE A 242 12.53 -17.40 7.51
C PHE A 242 13.76 -16.47 7.40
N ALA A 243 13.89 -15.52 8.33
CA ALA A 243 15.02 -14.59 8.36
C ALA A 243 16.37 -15.32 8.49
N SER A 244 16.45 -16.33 9.36
CA SER A 244 17.65 -17.13 9.57
C SER A 244 18.04 -17.89 8.31
N LYS A 245 17.10 -18.58 7.68
CA LYS A 245 17.33 -19.32 6.42
C LYS A 245 17.81 -18.42 5.28
N LEU A 246 17.23 -17.21 5.15
CA LEU A 246 17.71 -16.26 4.14
C LEU A 246 19.15 -15.84 4.38
N LYS A 247 19.52 -15.55 5.64
CA LYS A 247 20.89 -15.16 6.00
C LYS A 247 21.91 -16.27 5.72
N ASP A 248 21.57 -17.50 6.08
CA ASP A 248 22.47 -18.64 5.98
C ASP A 248 22.77 -19.03 4.53
N HIS A 249 21.83 -18.77 3.62
CA HIS A 249 21.93 -19.24 2.22
C HIS A 249 22.16 -18.12 1.19
N ASN A 250 22.21 -16.83 1.61
CA ASN A 250 22.38 -15.70 0.69
C ASN A 250 23.38 -14.68 1.23
N SER A 251 24.66 -14.87 0.92
CA SER A 251 25.74 -13.99 1.38
C SER A 251 25.63 -12.54 0.89
N GLY A 252 24.91 -12.29 -0.20
CA GLY A 252 24.61 -10.93 -0.74
C GLY A 252 23.33 -10.29 -0.17
N ALA A 253 22.61 -11.00 0.71
CA ALA A 253 21.38 -10.48 1.30
C ALA A 253 21.67 -9.63 2.54
N ASN A 254 21.03 -8.46 2.60
CA ASN A 254 20.98 -7.68 3.84
C ASN A 254 19.62 -7.91 4.51
N VAL A 255 19.60 -8.81 5.51
CA VAL A 255 18.39 -9.27 6.19
C VAL A 255 18.35 -8.69 7.60
N SER A 256 17.32 -7.91 7.91
CA SER A 256 16.99 -7.43 9.25
C SER A 256 15.75 -8.13 9.77
N PHE A 257 15.77 -8.57 11.03
CA PHE A 257 14.60 -9.12 11.73
C PHE A 257 14.48 -8.43 13.09
N THR A 258 13.26 -7.94 13.40
CA THR A 258 12.98 -7.23 14.65
C THR A 258 11.67 -7.72 15.25
N VAL A 259 11.70 -8.06 16.54
CA VAL A 259 10.51 -8.27 17.36
C VAL A 259 10.24 -6.96 18.12
N PHE A 260 9.08 -6.36 17.88
CA PHE A 260 8.68 -5.10 18.53
C PHE A 260 7.95 -5.39 19.83
N GLU A 261 8.58 -5.02 20.94
CA GLU A 261 8.08 -5.33 22.28
C GLU A 261 6.74 -4.66 22.58
N GLY A 262 5.82 -5.41 23.19
CA GLY A 262 4.49 -4.96 23.58
C GLY A 262 3.50 -4.78 22.42
N LYS A 263 3.89 -5.05 21.16
CA LYS A 263 3.05 -4.83 19.98
C LYS A 263 2.25 -6.07 19.61
N THR A 264 1.02 -5.82 19.19
CA THR A 264 0.10 -6.80 18.62
C THR A 264 0.19 -6.76 17.08
N HIS A 265 -0.51 -7.66 16.40
CA HIS A 265 -0.56 -7.73 14.92
C HIS A 265 -0.94 -6.40 14.23
N GLY A 266 -1.89 -5.65 14.81
CA GLY A 266 -2.29 -4.34 14.26
C GLY A 266 -1.40 -3.19 14.71
N THR A 267 -0.90 -3.21 15.96
CA THR A 267 -0.16 -2.07 16.51
C THR A 267 1.33 -2.06 16.14
N VAL A 268 1.84 -3.13 15.57
CA VAL A 268 3.25 -3.22 15.12
C VAL A 268 3.52 -2.43 13.85
N VAL A 269 2.50 -2.13 13.04
CA VAL A 269 2.67 -1.65 11.67
C VAL A 269 3.44 -0.34 11.59
N ASN A 270 3.13 0.64 12.45
CA ASN A 270 3.79 1.94 12.40
C ASN A 270 5.29 1.86 12.71
N GLU A 271 5.68 1.08 13.72
CA GLU A 271 7.08 0.87 14.06
C GLU A 271 7.82 0.07 12.97
N CYS A 272 7.14 -0.93 12.42
CA CYS A 272 7.69 -1.72 11.33
C CYS A 272 7.88 -0.88 10.06
N LEU A 273 6.93 -0.03 9.70
CA LEU A 273 7.06 0.91 8.59
C LEU A 273 8.21 1.88 8.83
N SER A 274 8.27 2.51 10.01
CA SER A 274 9.32 3.50 10.32
C SER A 274 10.71 2.89 10.26
N ASN A 275 10.95 1.80 10.99
CA ASN A 275 12.27 1.15 11.03
C ASN A 275 12.63 0.50 9.69
N GLY A 276 11.66 -0.14 9.04
CA GLY A 276 11.88 -0.82 7.78
C GLY A 276 12.16 0.12 6.62
N LEU A 277 11.44 1.24 6.51
CA LEU A 277 11.69 2.24 5.48
C LEU A 277 13.03 2.93 5.67
N GLN A 278 13.42 3.23 6.91
CA GLN A 278 14.75 3.76 7.19
C GLN A 278 15.86 2.76 6.80
N PHE A 279 15.70 1.48 7.10
CA PHE A 279 16.64 0.44 6.71
C PHE A 279 16.74 0.26 5.18
N LEU A 280 15.61 0.34 4.47
CA LEU A 280 15.53 0.07 3.03
C LEU A 280 15.89 1.28 2.17
N LEU A 281 15.79 2.49 2.71
CA LEU A 281 16.11 3.77 2.06
C LEU A 281 17.33 4.44 2.72
N PRO A 282 18.52 3.79 2.70
CA PRO A 282 19.68 4.36 3.37
C PRO A 282 20.08 5.70 2.76
N VAL A 283 20.46 6.63 3.60
CA VAL A 283 21.03 7.90 3.15
C VAL A 283 22.31 7.63 2.36
N PRO A 284 22.46 8.15 1.15
CA PRO A 284 23.74 8.06 0.44
C PRO A 284 24.86 8.67 1.27
N PRO A 285 26.07 8.11 1.27
CA PRO A 285 27.20 8.77 1.90
C PRO A 285 27.39 10.17 1.31
N PRO A 286 27.79 11.16 2.12
CA PRO A 286 28.06 12.50 1.61
C PRO A 286 29.03 12.41 0.44
N ALA A 287 28.75 13.16 -0.63
CA ALA A 287 29.65 13.25 -1.76
C ALA A 287 31.06 13.62 -1.25
N ALA A 288 32.07 12.86 -1.67
CA ALA A 288 33.45 13.19 -1.32
C ALA A 288 33.71 14.65 -1.75
N ALA A 289 34.10 15.46 -0.80
CA ALA A 289 34.53 16.84 -1.11
C ALA A 289 35.76 16.75 -2.03
N HIS A 290 35.58 17.21 -3.27
CA HIS A 290 36.66 17.35 -4.27
C HIS A 290 37.36 18.68 -4.11
#